data_0771a5fb4603121538f5ae0a00f8906a
#
_entry.id   0771a5fb4603121538f5ae0a00f8906a
#
_cell.length_a   1.000
_cell.length_b   1.000
_cell.length_c   1.000
_cell.angle_alpha   90.00
_cell.angle_beta   90.00
_cell.angle_gamma   90.00
#
_symmetry.space_group_name_H-M   'P 1'
#
loop_
_entity.id
_entity.type
_entity.pdbx_description
1 polymer ?
#
loop_
_entity_poly.entity_id
_entity_poly.type
_entity_poly.pdbx_seq_one_letter_code
_entity_poly.pdbx_strand_id
1 'polypeptide(L)'
;LLARFGTTAGKWCMGITVSRPDGERLSYGEALERTAAVWLYGAGLGISIVELVCNYRSYRRYMNGEELAWESGSIERFDGRGTGRMVLLYAASTALSLALTLAMGLSAALPPNRGDLTVAEFAENVNFYRGYFDYGQRWTLDSSGGGGENEYEYENENVSYFGGGGAPASFTYTVEDGVLRAVHWAYSETEEMLFSARVDNARMAYLALAAAQRGTNLFNIRRVIAQIDADRWTPDTPCSAAWKNVEMRYDAQVDGAFCCIDGYFFSTQDGPITVTLTFDARLAE
;
A
#
# COMPACT_ATOMS: atom_id res chain seq x y z
N LEU A 1 -4.35 -21.53 31.45
CA LEU A 1 -3.99 -22.63 30.53
C LEU A 1 -3.02 -23.58 31.18
N LEU A 2 -1.88 -23.12 31.74
CA LEU A 2 -0.83 -23.95 32.30
C LEU A 2 -1.37 -24.82 33.47
N ALA A 3 -2.11 -24.24 34.44
CA ALA A 3 -2.73 -24.97 35.56
C ALA A 3 -3.79 -25.98 35.13
N ARG A 4 -4.57 -25.68 34.07
CA ARG A 4 -5.66 -26.55 33.63
C ARG A 4 -5.23 -27.68 32.69
N PHE A 5 -4.26 -27.38 31.80
CA PHE A 5 -3.86 -28.30 30.73
C PHE A 5 -2.41 -28.80 30.86
N GLY A 6 -1.62 -28.27 31.81
CA GLY A 6 -0.19 -28.55 31.93
C GLY A 6 0.66 -27.95 30.79
N THR A 7 0.06 -27.12 29.92
CA THR A 7 0.73 -26.58 28.77
C THR A 7 0.09 -25.24 28.35
N THR A 8 0.80 -24.43 27.57
CA THR A 8 0.29 -23.28 26.86
C THR A 8 0.26 -23.57 25.36
N ALA A 9 -0.41 -22.77 24.57
CA ALA A 9 -0.46 -22.95 23.12
C ALA A 9 0.95 -23.13 22.52
N GLY A 10 1.89 -22.22 22.84
CA GLY A 10 3.27 -22.30 22.37
C GLY A 10 4.00 -23.57 22.86
N LYS A 11 3.87 -23.92 24.13
CA LYS A 11 4.48 -25.14 24.71
C LYS A 11 3.88 -26.42 24.11
N TRP A 12 2.55 -26.44 23.92
CA TRP A 12 1.89 -27.56 23.24
C TRP A 12 2.41 -27.77 21.82
N CYS A 13 2.64 -26.67 21.08
CA CYS A 13 3.24 -26.74 19.77
C CYS A 13 4.64 -27.33 19.78
N MET A 14 5.42 -27.01 20.81
CA MET A 14 6.77 -27.58 21.00
C MET A 14 6.76 -28.98 21.59
N GLY A 15 5.59 -29.54 21.91
CA GLY A 15 5.47 -30.85 22.60
C GLY A 15 5.93 -30.76 24.04
N ILE A 16 5.83 -29.59 24.69
CA ILE A 16 6.26 -29.39 26.08
C ILE A 16 5.05 -29.44 27.00
N THR A 17 5.08 -30.26 28.00
CA THR A 17 4.16 -30.28 29.14
C THR A 17 4.91 -29.97 30.41
N VAL A 18 4.27 -29.26 31.32
CA VAL A 18 4.82 -28.87 32.62
C VAL A 18 3.97 -29.51 33.71
N SER A 19 4.63 -30.20 34.62
CA SER A 19 3.98 -30.85 35.78
C SER A 19 4.82 -30.62 37.03
N ARG A 20 4.26 -30.93 38.20
CA ARG A 20 5.02 -31.08 39.43
C ARG A 20 5.95 -32.32 39.36
N PRO A 21 6.94 -32.43 40.27
CA PRO A 21 7.80 -33.63 40.35
C PRO A 21 7.04 -34.93 40.60
N ASP A 22 5.91 -34.87 41.30
CA ASP A 22 5.00 -36.00 41.54
C ASP A 22 4.15 -36.38 40.31
N GLY A 23 4.21 -35.61 39.23
CA GLY A 23 3.45 -35.81 37.99
C GLY A 23 2.09 -35.12 37.98
N GLU A 24 1.68 -34.50 39.08
CA GLU A 24 0.44 -33.73 39.13
C GLU A 24 0.55 -32.41 38.40
N ARG A 25 -0.57 -31.81 38.09
CA ARG A 25 -0.63 -30.47 37.46
C ARG A 25 -0.26 -29.40 38.47
N LEU A 26 0.35 -28.33 37.99
CA LEU A 26 0.60 -27.13 38.78
C LEU A 26 -0.72 -26.53 39.29
N SER A 27 -0.74 -26.12 40.55
CA SER A 27 -1.82 -25.27 41.07
C SER A 27 -1.85 -23.92 40.36
N TYR A 28 -2.93 -23.18 40.53
CA TYR A 28 -3.05 -21.88 39.87
C TYR A 28 -1.96 -20.88 40.34
N GLY A 29 -1.63 -20.92 41.64
CA GLY A 29 -0.56 -20.09 42.22
C GLY A 29 0.82 -20.40 41.62
N GLU A 30 1.18 -21.68 41.60
CA GLU A 30 2.46 -22.13 41.03
C GLU A 30 2.56 -21.84 39.51
N ALA A 31 1.47 -21.98 38.78
CA ALA A 31 1.43 -21.64 37.36
C ALA A 31 1.59 -20.13 37.12
N LEU A 32 1.04 -19.29 37.99
CA LEU A 32 1.18 -17.84 37.95
C LEU A 32 2.61 -17.41 38.30
N GLU A 33 3.16 -17.95 39.38
CA GLU A 33 4.53 -17.71 39.84
C GLU A 33 5.53 -18.07 38.74
N ARG A 34 5.41 -19.27 38.18
CA ARG A 34 6.21 -19.71 37.04
C ARG A 34 6.09 -18.76 35.84
N THR A 35 4.86 -18.36 35.50
CA THR A 35 4.66 -17.44 34.37
C THR A 35 5.31 -16.08 34.62
N ALA A 36 5.18 -15.56 35.84
CA ALA A 36 5.83 -14.30 36.22
C ALA A 36 7.36 -14.44 36.18
N ALA A 37 7.92 -15.57 36.66
CA ALA A 37 9.35 -15.83 36.60
C ALA A 37 9.88 -15.91 35.15
N VAL A 38 9.17 -16.57 34.24
CA VAL A 38 9.50 -16.61 32.81
C VAL A 38 9.50 -15.18 32.23
N TRP A 39 8.50 -14.37 32.58
CA TRP A 39 8.34 -13.02 32.06
C TRP A 39 9.42 -12.07 32.56
N LEU A 40 9.79 -12.19 33.83
CA LEU A 40 10.82 -11.37 34.47
C LEU A 40 12.23 -11.80 34.06
N TYR A 41 12.54 -13.08 34.18
CA TYR A 41 13.91 -13.61 34.05
C TYR A 41 14.22 -14.21 32.67
N GLY A 42 13.17 -14.55 31.88
CA GLY A 42 13.32 -15.03 30.50
C GLY A 42 13.08 -13.93 29.48
N ALA A 43 11.89 -13.33 29.49
CA ALA A 43 11.51 -12.35 28.48
C ALA A 43 11.91 -10.89 28.81
N GLY A 44 12.54 -10.62 29.97
CA GLY A 44 13.04 -9.29 30.33
C GLY A 44 11.98 -8.20 30.26
N LEU A 45 10.71 -8.50 30.60
CA LEU A 45 9.54 -7.62 30.51
C LEU A 45 9.23 -7.14 29.07
N GLY A 46 9.74 -7.81 28.04
CA GLY A 46 9.59 -7.40 26.63
C GLY A 46 10.48 -6.22 26.21
N ILE A 47 11.48 -5.83 27.04
CA ILE A 47 12.45 -4.79 26.68
C ILE A 47 13.62 -5.47 25.98
N SER A 48 13.83 -5.22 24.69
CA SER A 48 14.75 -5.96 23.81
C SER A 48 16.16 -6.11 24.36
N ILE A 49 16.73 -5.06 24.96
CA ILE A 49 18.08 -5.13 25.55
C ILE A 49 18.09 -5.99 26.83
N VAL A 50 17.06 -5.85 27.67
CA VAL A 50 16.93 -6.64 28.91
C VAL A 50 16.67 -8.10 28.58
N GLU A 51 15.84 -8.37 27.58
CA GLU A 51 15.57 -9.72 27.06
C GLU A 51 16.86 -10.42 26.60
N LEU A 52 17.72 -9.74 25.86
CA LEU A 52 19.00 -10.29 25.42
C LEU A 52 19.89 -10.67 26.60
N VAL A 53 19.97 -9.82 27.64
CA VAL A 53 20.75 -10.09 28.85
C VAL A 53 20.14 -11.24 29.64
N CYS A 54 18.82 -11.30 29.80
CA CYS A 54 18.09 -12.38 30.47
C CYS A 54 18.29 -13.71 29.75
N ASN A 55 18.14 -13.74 28.43
CA ASN A 55 18.37 -14.92 27.61
C ASN A 55 19.82 -15.42 27.71
N TYR A 56 20.80 -14.51 27.67
CA TYR A 56 22.20 -14.88 27.84
C TYR A 56 22.49 -15.46 29.21
N ARG A 57 21.94 -14.87 30.29
CA ARG A 57 22.09 -15.40 31.67
C ARG A 57 21.43 -16.76 31.82
N SER A 58 20.22 -16.95 31.29
CA SER A 58 19.50 -18.20 31.31
C SER A 58 20.24 -19.29 30.52
N TYR A 59 20.79 -18.95 29.36
CA TYR A 59 21.63 -19.83 28.57
C TYR A 59 22.88 -20.28 29.35
N ARG A 60 23.59 -19.35 30.01
CA ARG A 60 24.76 -19.69 30.82
C ARG A 60 24.43 -20.62 32.00
N ARG A 61 23.32 -20.36 32.71
CA ARG A 61 22.86 -21.24 33.80
C ARG A 61 22.55 -22.64 33.26
N TYR A 62 21.82 -22.71 32.15
CA TYR A 62 21.51 -24.00 31.50
C TYR A 62 22.78 -24.77 31.12
N MET A 63 23.76 -24.10 30.53
CA MET A 63 25.03 -24.74 30.17
C MET A 63 25.86 -25.19 31.38
N ASN A 64 25.71 -24.56 32.54
CA ASN A 64 26.36 -24.96 33.80
C ASN A 64 25.59 -26.05 34.53
N GLY A 65 24.44 -26.51 34.04
CA GLY A 65 23.57 -27.48 34.72
C GLY A 65 22.83 -26.93 35.94
N GLU A 66 22.72 -25.59 36.04
CA GLU A 66 21.99 -24.91 37.09
C GLU A 66 20.51 -24.83 36.75
N GLU A 67 19.64 -24.94 37.76
CA GLU A 67 18.21 -24.73 37.55
C GLU A 67 17.89 -23.29 37.10
N LEU A 68 16.98 -23.17 36.12
CA LEU A 68 16.49 -21.87 35.72
C LEU A 68 15.48 -21.32 36.75
N ALA A 69 15.37 -20.00 36.83
CA ALA A 69 14.52 -19.35 37.84
C ALA A 69 13.04 -19.74 37.80
N TRP A 70 12.58 -20.28 36.69
CA TRP A 70 11.19 -20.76 36.50
C TRP A 70 11.04 -22.27 36.52
N GLU A 71 12.12 -23.02 36.78
CA GLU A 71 12.07 -24.49 36.87
C GLU A 71 11.83 -24.98 38.30
N SER A 72 12.02 -24.14 39.30
CA SER A 72 11.81 -24.45 40.69
C SER A 72 10.44 -25.08 40.94
N GLY A 73 10.43 -26.33 41.41
CA GLY A 73 9.19 -27.08 41.73
C GLY A 73 8.40 -27.56 40.53
N SER A 74 8.96 -27.55 39.32
CA SER A 74 8.30 -28.05 38.12
C SER A 74 9.21 -28.88 37.22
N ILE A 75 8.65 -29.85 36.51
CA ILE A 75 9.35 -30.67 35.52
C ILE A 75 8.75 -30.45 34.15
N GLU A 76 9.61 -30.23 33.16
CA GLU A 76 9.22 -30.16 31.74
C GLU A 76 9.40 -31.52 31.08
N ARG A 77 8.36 -31.98 30.38
CA ARG A 77 8.39 -33.23 29.62
C ARG A 77 8.21 -32.92 28.14
N PHE A 78 9.02 -33.54 27.30
CA PHE A 78 8.95 -33.45 25.84
C PHE A 78 8.30 -34.70 25.26
N ASP A 79 7.29 -34.55 24.41
CA ASP A 79 6.59 -35.65 23.76
C ASP A 79 7.17 -36.00 22.37
N GLY A 80 8.27 -35.58 21.96
CA GLY A 80 8.92 -35.89 20.69
C GLY A 80 8.14 -35.57 19.41
N ARG A 81 6.86 -35.23 19.52
CA ARG A 81 5.98 -34.83 18.38
C ARG A 81 6.01 -33.32 18.12
N GLY A 82 6.73 -32.58 18.96
CA GLY A 82 6.78 -31.11 18.91
C GLY A 82 7.39 -30.57 17.62
N THR A 83 8.41 -31.24 17.08
CA THR A 83 9.11 -30.77 15.88
C THR A 83 8.18 -30.62 14.66
N GLY A 84 7.35 -31.62 14.39
CA GLY A 84 6.39 -31.56 13.27
C GLY A 84 5.33 -30.44 13.46
N ARG A 85 4.83 -30.27 14.68
CA ARG A 85 3.88 -29.22 15.03
C ARG A 85 4.52 -27.83 14.91
N MET A 86 5.77 -27.66 15.35
CA MET A 86 6.52 -26.41 15.21
C MET A 86 6.70 -26.03 13.74
N VAL A 87 7.13 -26.98 12.90
CA VAL A 87 7.30 -26.74 11.47
C VAL A 87 5.97 -26.32 10.83
N LEU A 88 4.87 -27.03 11.15
CA LEU A 88 3.55 -26.71 10.64
C LEU A 88 3.09 -25.30 11.04
N LEU A 89 3.29 -24.93 12.31
CA LEU A 89 2.88 -23.61 12.81
C LEU A 89 3.74 -22.50 12.26
N TYR A 90 5.04 -22.72 12.15
CA TYR A 90 5.94 -21.76 11.51
C TYR A 90 5.54 -21.54 10.05
N ALA A 91 5.30 -22.61 9.31
CA ALA A 91 4.82 -22.52 7.94
C ALA A 91 3.47 -21.79 7.84
N ALA A 92 2.52 -22.13 8.71
CA ALA A 92 1.22 -21.48 8.74
C ALA A 92 1.30 -19.99 9.13
N SER A 93 2.11 -19.63 10.12
CA SER A 93 2.31 -18.21 10.52
C SER A 93 3.00 -17.41 9.44
N THR A 94 3.99 -17.98 8.78
CA THR A 94 4.69 -17.33 7.64
C THR A 94 3.74 -17.13 6.47
N ALA A 95 2.95 -18.15 6.13
CA ALA A 95 1.96 -18.04 5.05
C ALA A 95 0.88 -16.99 5.38
N LEU A 96 0.40 -16.95 6.63
CA LEU A 96 -0.55 -15.93 7.08
C LEU A 96 0.05 -14.52 7.03
N SER A 97 1.27 -14.36 7.54
CA SER A 97 1.99 -13.08 7.49
C SER A 97 2.16 -12.58 6.06
N LEU A 98 2.60 -13.46 5.15
CA LEU A 98 2.73 -13.14 3.73
C LEU A 98 1.38 -12.76 3.11
N ALA A 99 0.33 -13.51 3.40
CA ALA A 99 -1.01 -13.24 2.90
C ALA A 99 -1.54 -11.88 3.39
N LEU A 100 -1.32 -11.54 4.67
CA LEU A 100 -1.70 -10.25 5.23
C LEU A 100 -0.89 -9.11 4.60
N THR A 101 0.42 -9.25 4.45
CA THR A 101 1.28 -8.25 3.81
C THR A 101 0.85 -7.99 2.36
N LEU A 102 0.59 -9.05 1.60
CA LEU A 102 0.07 -8.94 0.24
C LEU A 102 -1.32 -8.28 0.20
N ALA A 103 -2.22 -8.66 1.10
CA ALA A 103 -3.55 -8.06 1.19
C ALA A 103 -3.48 -6.57 1.53
N MET A 104 -2.63 -6.17 2.47
CA MET A 104 -2.41 -4.76 2.82
C MET A 104 -1.80 -3.98 1.66
N GLY A 105 -0.77 -4.50 1.00
CA GLY A 105 -0.16 -3.84 -0.15
C GLY A 105 -1.11 -3.68 -1.34
N LEU A 106 -1.96 -4.68 -1.60
CA LEU A 106 -2.97 -4.60 -2.65
C LEU A 106 -4.14 -3.68 -2.27
N SER A 107 -4.53 -3.64 -0.99
CA SER A 107 -5.59 -2.73 -0.52
C SER A 107 -5.18 -1.26 -0.59
N ALA A 108 -3.88 -0.99 -0.40
CA ALA A 108 -3.34 0.36 -0.54
C ALA A 108 -3.45 0.92 -1.97
N ALA A 109 -3.68 0.09 -2.98
CA ALA A 109 -3.91 0.52 -4.36
C ALA A 109 -5.38 0.80 -4.69
N LEU A 110 -6.32 0.50 -3.79
CA LEU A 110 -7.75 0.77 -4.00
C LEU A 110 -8.09 2.18 -3.52
N PRO A 111 -8.87 2.96 -4.30
CA PRO A 111 -9.23 4.32 -3.92
C PRO A 111 -10.19 4.34 -2.72
N PRO A 112 -10.24 5.44 -1.96
CA PRO A 112 -11.11 5.58 -0.80
C PRO A 112 -12.59 5.52 -1.15
N ASN A 113 -13.01 6.11 -2.27
CA ASN A 113 -14.41 6.19 -2.69
C ASN A 113 -14.68 5.18 -3.80
N ARG A 114 -15.82 4.47 -3.71
CA ARG A 114 -16.14 3.36 -4.59
C ARG A 114 -17.62 3.30 -4.94
N GLY A 115 -17.92 2.79 -6.11
CA GLY A 115 -19.28 2.72 -6.66
C GLY A 115 -19.64 3.96 -7.48
N ASP A 116 -20.84 4.44 -7.33
CA ASP A 116 -21.31 5.66 -8.00
C ASP A 116 -20.66 6.87 -7.29
N LEU A 117 -19.85 7.63 -8.01
CA LEU A 117 -19.07 8.74 -7.45
C LEU A 117 -19.80 10.07 -7.64
N THR A 118 -19.66 10.95 -6.67
CA THR A 118 -19.84 12.39 -6.83
C THR A 118 -18.57 13.03 -7.39
N VAL A 119 -18.63 14.30 -7.80
CA VAL A 119 -17.43 15.05 -8.23
C VAL A 119 -16.40 15.17 -7.11
N ALA A 120 -16.84 15.39 -5.87
CA ALA A 120 -15.95 15.48 -4.70
C ALA A 120 -15.22 14.15 -4.44
N GLU A 121 -15.93 13.02 -4.47
CA GLU A 121 -15.33 11.69 -4.29
C GLU A 121 -14.38 11.33 -5.44
N PHE A 122 -14.71 11.75 -6.66
CA PHE A 122 -13.78 11.63 -7.79
C PHE A 122 -12.50 12.42 -7.55
N ALA A 123 -12.60 13.67 -7.10
CA ALA A 123 -11.44 14.51 -6.78
C ALA A 123 -10.56 13.88 -5.70
N GLU A 124 -11.15 13.34 -4.63
CA GLU A 124 -10.42 12.60 -3.59
C GLU A 124 -9.70 11.37 -4.16
N ASN A 125 -10.35 10.62 -5.06
CA ASN A 125 -9.74 9.46 -5.71
C ASN A 125 -8.57 9.86 -6.63
N VAL A 126 -8.68 10.97 -7.38
CA VAL A 126 -7.58 11.51 -8.20
C VAL A 126 -6.39 11.87 -7.32
N ASN A 127 -6.64 12.62 -6.24
CA ASN A 127 -5.61 13.03 -5.29
C ASN A 127 -4.95 11.83 -4.60
N PHE A 128 -5.73 10.81 -4.27
CA PHE A 128 -5.23 9.54 -3.75
C PHE A 128 -4.22 8.89 -4.71
N TYR A 129 -4.55 8.76 -6.00
CA TYR A 129 -3.64 8.16 -6.97
C TYR A 129 -2.42 9.01 -7.25
N ARG A 130 -2.53 10.34 -7.20
CA ARG A 130 -1.35 11.22 -7.28
C ARG A 130 -0.38 10.94 -6.13
N GLY A 131 -0.88 10.80 -4.90
CA GLY A 131 -0.06 10.39 -3.75
C GLY A 131 0.48 8.98 -3.88
N TYR A 132 -0.32 8.04 -4.37
CA TYR A 132 0.08 6.64 -4.54
C TYR A 132 1.24 6.45 -5.52
N PHE A 133 1.29 7.25 -6.60
CA PHE A 133 2.36 7.22 -7.61
C PHE A 133 3.46 8.27 -7.38
N ASP A 134 3.41 8.98 -6.26
CA ASP A 134 4.40 10.02 -5.90
C ASP A 134 4.56 11.14 -6.95
N TYR A 135 3.47 11.50 -7.64
CA TYR A 135 3.47 12.62 -8.60
C TYR A 135 3.54 14.01 -7.95
N GLY A 136 3.90 14.07 -6.67
CA GLY A 136 4.00 15.29 -5.90
C GLY A 136 2.63 15.91 -5.55
N GLN A 137 2.60 16.63 -4.43
CA GLN A 137 1.37 17.27 -3.94
C GLN A 137 1.21 18.72 -4.41
N ARG A 138 2.02 19.15 -5.38
CA ARG A 138 2.00 20.53 -5.88
C ARG A 138 0.66 20.92 -6.51
N TRP A 139 -0.09 19.96 -6.98
CA TRP A 139 -1.38 20.14 -7.61
C TRP A 139 -2.39 19.12 -7.10
N THR A 140 -3.55 19.58 -6.66
CA THR A 140 -4.65 18.73 -6.19
C THR A 140 -5.98 19.23 -6.76
N LEU A 141 -6.96 18.36 -6.83
CA LEU A 141 -8.35 18.74 -7.08
C LEU A 141 -9.04 19.07 -5.75
N ASP A 142 -9.80 20.15 -5.76
CA ASP A 142 -10.70 20.50 -4.66
C ASP A 142 -12.02 19.70 -4.73
N SER A 143 -12.90 19.89 -3.77
CA SER A 143 -14.19 19.17 -3.71
C SER A 143 -15.17 19.55 -4.83
N SER A 144 -14.93 20.63 -5.57
CA SER A 144 -15.69 20.99 -6.76
C SER A 144 -15.11 20.37 -8.03
N GLY A 145 -13.97 19.68 -7.92
CA GLY A 145 -13.22 19.13 -9.03
C GLY A 145 -12.36 20.17 -9.75
N GLY A 146 -12.23 21.37 -9.20
CA GLY A 146 -11.30 22.39 -9.66
C GLY A 146 -9.88 22.08 -9.25
N GLY A 147 -8.90 22.35 -10.11
CA GLY A 147 -7.49 22.22 -9.77
C GLY A 147 -6.99 23.42 -9.01
N GLY A 148 -6.25 23.21 -7.92
CA GLY A 148 -5.54 24.23 -7.17
C GLY A 148 -4.06 23.91 -7.06
N GLU A 149 -3.19 24.90 -7.14
CA GLU A 149 -1.80 24.76 -6.71
C GLU A 149 -1.76 24.84 -5.18
N ASN A 150 -1.18 23.81 -4.55
CA ASN A 150 -0.82 23.92 -3.14
C ASN A 150 0.47 24.75 -3.05
N GLU A 151 0.45 25.85 -2.32
CA GLU A 151 1.65 26.56 -1.91
C GLU A 151 2.46 25.67 -0.95
N TYR A 152 3.30 24.79 -1.49
CA TYR A 152 4.36 24.19 -0.72
C TYR A 152 5.59 25.07 -0.86
N GLU A 153 5.98 25.76 0.20
CA GLU A 153 7.31 26.32 0.36
C GLU A 153 8.34 25.19 0.25
N TYR A 154 9.05 25.14 -0.87
CA TYR A 154 10.24 24.32 -0.99
C TYR A 154 11.39 25.02 -0.25
N GLU A 155 11.78 24.54 0.93
CA GLU A 155 13.00 24.96 1.64
C GLU A 155 14.32 24.62 0.93
N ASN A 156 14.31 24.04 -0.27
CA ASN A 156 15.50 23.68 -1.02
C ASN A 156 15.57 24.41 -2.37
N GLU A 157 16.22 25.56 -2.39
CA GLU A 157 16.50 26.41 -3.57
C GLU A 157 17.38 25.77 -4.65
N ASN A 158 17.85 24.52 -4.51
CA ASN A 158 18.85 23.92 -5.41
C ASN A 158 18.35 22.79 -6.31
N VAL A 159 17.06 22.53 -6.37
CA VAL A 159 16.50 21.55 -7.31
C VAL A 159 15.65 22.27 -8.35
N SER A 160 16.29 22.62 -9.47
CA SER A 160 15.55 23.01 -10.69
C SER A 160 14.82 21.78 -11.21
N TYR A 161 13.58 21.59 -10.76
CA TYR A 161 12.69 20.65 -11.44
C TYR A 161 12.31 21.26 -12.78
N PHE A 162 12.71 20.62 -13.86
CA PHE A 162 12.14 20.80 -15.18
C PHE A 162 10.70 20.27 -15.16
N GLY A 163 9.83 20.92 -14.44
CA GLY A 163 8.41 20.66 -14.41
C GLY A 163 7.73 21.97 -14.70
N GLY A 164 7.37 22.18 -15.94
CA GLY A 164 6.56 23.34 -16.33
C GLY A 164 5.35 23.43 -15.40
N GLY A 165 5.29 24.51 -14.62
CA GLY A 165 4.14 24.87 -13.80
C GLY A 165 3.01 25.29 -14.70
N GLY A 166 2.42 24.35 -15.40
CA GLY A 166 1.22 24.62 -16.16
C GLY A 166 0.00 24.64 -15.25
N ALA A 167 -0.96 25.50 -15.51
CA ALA A 167 -2.22 25.60 -14.78
C ALA A 167 -2.88 24.20 -14.59
N PRO A 168 -3.55 23.96 -13.48
CA PRO A 168 -4.21 22.69 -13.23
C PRO A 168 -5.19 22.35 -14.35
N ALA A 169 -5.31 21.07 -14.69
CA ALA A 169 -6.32 20.64 -15.64
C ALA A 169 -7.70 21.00 -15.09
N SER A 170 -8.42 21.84 -15.78
CA SER A 170 -9.82 22.07 -15.47
C SER A 170 -10.64 20.98 -16.15
N PHE A 171 -11.02 19.96 -15.39
CA PHE A 171 -11.96 18.96 -15.86
C PHE A 171 -13.36 19.55 -15.97
N THR A 172 -14.09 19.14 -16.99
CA THR A 172 -15.54 19.33 -17.08
C THR A 172 -16.25 18.02 -16.77
N TYR A 173 -17.38 18.12 -16.09
CA TYR A 173 -18.09 16.97 -15.53
C TYR A 173 -19.50 16.87 -16.10
N THR A 174 -19.92 15.67 -16.47
CA THR A 174 -21.33 15.37 -16.69
C THR A 174 -21.84 14.66 -15.45
N VAL A 175 -22.85 15.25 -14.81
CA VAL A 175 -23.46 14.73 -13.58
C VAL A 175 -24.95 14.50 -13.82
N GLU A 176 -25.45 13.32 -13.47
CA GLU A 176 -26.87 12.94 -13.50
C GLU A 176 -27.28 12.42 -12.13
N ASP A 177 -28.34 12.98 -11.57
CA ASP A 177 -28.85 12.65 -10.22
C ASP A 177 -27.78 12.70 -9.11
N GLY A 178 -26.83 13.63 -9.23
CA GLY A 178 -25.70 13.78 -8.29
C GLY A 178 -24.55 12.80 -8.50
N VAL A 179 -24.65 11.90 -9.48
CA VAL A 179 -23.63 10.91 -9.82
C VAL A 179 -22.83 11.37 -11.05
N LEU A 180 -21.53 11.27 -10.95
CA LEU A 180 -20.59 11.56 -12.04
C LEU A 180 -20.73 10.51 -13.14
N ARG A 181 -21.06 10.94 -14.35
CA ARG A 181 -21.22 10.08 -15.54
C ARG A 181 -20.07 10.18 -16.52
N ALA A 182 -19.52 11.38 -16.69
CA ALA A 182 -18.38 11.56 -17.55
C ALA A 182 -17.45 12.66 -17.03
N VAL A 183 -16.18 12.52 -17.37
CA VAL A 183 -15.12 13.50 -17.14
C VAL A 183 -14.48 13.79 -18.47
N HIS A 184 -14.45 15.07 -18.83
CA HIS A 184 -13.83 15.55 -20.05
C HIS A 184 -12.76 16.57 -19.71
N TRP A 185 -11.68 16.56 -20.46
CA TRP A 185 -10.60 17.53 -20.38
C TRP A 185 -10.02 17.78 -21.77
N ALA A 186 -9.88 19.04 -22.11
CA ALA A 186 -9.21 19.48 -23.32
C ALA A 186 -8.20 20.56 -22.97
N TYR A 187 -7.07 20.51 -23.62
CA TYR A 187 -5.96 21.42 -23.40
C TYR A 187 -5.23 21.66 -24.71
N SER A 188 -4.93 22.92 -25.00
CA SER A 188 -4.11 23.29 -26.16
C SER A 188 -3.21 24.44 -25.78
N GLU A 189 -1.91 24.27 -26.01
CA GLU A 189 -0.91 25.30 -25.71
C GLU A 189 0.26 25.23 -26.71
N THR A 190 0.92 26.37 -26.89
CA THR A 190 2.10 26.50 -27.74
C THR A 190 3.26 26.95 -26.88
N GLU A 191 4.34 26.15 -26.85
CA GLU A 191 5.53 26.40 -26.06
C GLU A 191 6.79 26.35 -26.88
N GLU A 192 7.80 27.13 -26.50
CA GLU A 192 9.04 27.27 -27.29
C GLU A 192 10.06 26.19 -26.98
N MET A 193 10.05 25.58 -25.78
CA MET A 193 11.13 24.66 -25.37
C MET A 193 10.70 23.35 -24.76
N LEU A 194 9.80 23.37 -23.79
CA LEU A 194 9.44 22.16 -23.01
C LEU A 194 7.95 22.14 -22.73
N PHE A 195 7.33 21.02 -23.03
CA PHE A 195 5.94 20.80 -22.73
C PHE A 195 5.73 19.54 -21.89
N SER A 196 5.09 19.66 -20.72
CA SER A 196 4.60 18.50 -19.99
C SER A 196 3.27 18.06 -20.59
N ALA A 197 3.22 16.84 -21.10
CA ALA A 197 2.01 16.30 -21.74
C ALA A 197 0.79 16.19 -20.79
N ARG A 198 0.96 16.44 -19.49
CA ARG A 198 -0.08 16.27 -18.45
C ARG A 198 -0.83 14.95 -18.57
N VAL A 199 -0.18 13.97 -19.20
CA VAL A 199 -0.68 12.61 -19.35
C VAL A 199 -1.04 12.04 -18.00
N ASP A 200 -0.30 12.40 -16.96
CA ASP A 200 -0.52 11.94 -15.60
C ASP A 200 -1.87 12.35 -15.04
N ASN A 201 -2.37 13.54 -15.40
CA ASN A 201 -3.70 13.97 -14.97
C ASN A 201 -4.79 13.09 -15.60
N ALA A 202 -4.68 12.78 -16.90
CA ALA A 202 -5.61 11.89 -17.57
C ALA A 202 -5.53 10.46 -17.04
N ARG A 203 -4.32 9.97 -16.74
CA ARG A 203 -4.10 8.67 -16.12
C ARG A 203 -4.74 8.56 -14.74
N MET A 204 -4.53 9.58 -13.89
CA MET A 204 -5.12 9.61 -12.55
C MET A 204 -6.64 9.74 -12.61
N ALA A 205 -7.18 10.54 -13.54
CA ALA A 205 -8.61 10.64 -13.75
C ALA A 205 -9.25 9.31 -14.19
N TYR A 206 -8.61 8.61 -15.13
CA TYR A 206 -9.06 7.28 -15.53
C TYR A 206 -9.03 6.28 -14.36
N LEU A 207 -7.93 6.23 -13.62
CA LEU A 207 -7.81 5.34 -12.46
C LEU A 207 -8.85 5.64 -11.38
N ALA A 208 -9.10 6.93 -11.11
CA ALA A 208 -10.09 7.36 -10.12
C ALA A 208 -11.49 6.82 -10.45
N LEU A 209 -11.85 6.76 -11.74
CA LEU A 209 -13.12 6.20 -12.19
C LEU A 209 -13.09 4.67 -12.26
N ALA A 210 -12.08 4.10 -12.91
CA ALA A 210 -12.03 2.67 -13.20
C ALA A 210 -11.83 1.81 -11.94
N ALA A 211 -10.96 2.26 -11.03
CA ALA A 211 -10.73 1.53 -9.79
C ALA A 211 -11.90 1.65 -8.80
N ALA A 212 -12.70 2.71 -8.89
CA ALA A 212 -13.90 2.88 -8.08
C ALA A 212 -15.03 1.92 -8.45
N GLN A 213 -15.01 1.34 -9.65
CA GLN A 213 -16.11 0.52 -10.14
C GLN A 213 -16.39 -0.69 -9.26
N ARG A 214 -17.70 -1.01 -9.10
CA ARG A 214 -18.14 -2.22 -8.40
C ARG A 214 -17.52 -3.46 -9.05
N GLY A 215 -16.92 -4.32 -8.24
CA GLY A 215 -16.21 -5.51 -8.72
C GLY A 215 -14.71 -5.30 -8.98
N THR A 216 -14.18 -4.08 -8.91
CA THR A 216 -12.75 -3.87 -8.76
C THR A 216 -12.36 -4.21 -7.33
N ASN A 217 -11.34 -5.04 -7.14
CA ASN A 217 -10.92 -5.57 -5.85
C ASN A 217 -9.41 -5.85 -5.82
N LEU A 218 -8.91 -6.36 -4.69
CA LEU A 218 -7.50 -6.66 -4.45
C LEU A 218 -6.85 -7.55 -5.53
N PHE A 219 -7.62 -8.42 -6.17
CA PHE A 219 -7.08 -9.38 -7.14
C PHE A 219 -6.99 -8.82 -8.56
N ASN A 220 -7.74 -7.79 -8.88
CA ASN A 220 -7.81 -7.24 -10.23
C ASN A 220 -7.36 -5.78 -10.38
N ILE A 221 -7.15 -5.05 -9.29
CA ILE A 221 -6.70 -3.64 -9.33
C ILE A 221 -5.40 -3.45 -10.14
N ARG A 222 -4.47 -4.39 -10.07
CA ARG A 222 -3.24 -4.34 -10.85
C ARG A 222 -3.48 -4.32 -12.37
N ARG A 223 -4.58 -4.93 -12.84
CA ARG A 223 -4.95 -4.89 -14.26
C ARG A 223 -5.43 -3.52 -14.69
N VAL A 224 -6.12 -2.81 -13.78
CA VAL A 224 -6.54 -1.43 -14.02
C VAL A 224 -5.31 -0.53 -14.09
N ILE A 225 -4.41 -0.65 -13.13
CA ILE A 225 -3.16 0.12 -13.09
C ILE A 225 -2.31 -0.12 -14.33
N ALA A 226 -2.20 -1.36 -14.79
CA ALA A 226 -1.43 -1.69 -16.00
C ALA A 226 -1.99 -1.05 -17.29
N GLN A 227 -3.23 -0.56 -17.28
CA GLN A 227 -3.82 0.13 -18.44
C GLN A 227 -3.33 1.56 -18.60
N ILE A 228 -2.76 2.14 -17.53
CA ILE A 228 -2.19 3.48 -17.55
C ILE A 228 -0.67 3.50 -17.77
N ASP A 229 -0.09 2.37 -18.17
CA ASP A 229 1.33 2.28 -18.42
C ASP A 229 1.79 3.31 -19.47
N ALA A 230 2.93 3.95 -19.18
CA ALA A 230 3.44 5.10 -19.94
C ALA A 230 3.57 4.81 -21.44
N ASP A 231 3.99 3.60 -21.78
CA ASP A 231 4.26 3.18 -23.16
C ASP A 231 3.03 3.19 -24.09
N ARG A 232 1.82 3.30 -23.51
CA ARG A 232 0.56 3.34 -24.27
C ARG A 232 0.06 4.75 -24.57
N TRP A 233 0.64 5.74 -23.93
CA TRP A 233 0.18 7.13 -23.98
C TRP A 233 1.17 7.96 -24.81
N THR A 234 1.31 7.58 -26.08
CA THR A 234 2.23 8.24 -27.01
C THR A 234 1.49 9.30 -27.85
N PRO A 235 2.19 10.35 -28.28
CA PRO A 235 1.62 11.36 -29.19
C PRO A 235 1.19 10.74 -30.50
N ASP A 236 0.26 11.40 -31.18
CA ASP A 236 -0.27 11.04 -32.50
C ASP A 236 -0.86 9.62 -32.61
N THR A 237 -1.03 8.96 -31.48
CA THR A 237 -1.66 7.63 -31.40
C THR A 237 -2.77 7.67 -30.35
N PRO A 238 -4.05 7.73 -30.73
CA PRO A 238 -5.14 7.71 -29.79
C PRO A 238 -5.06 6.46 -28.89
N CYS A 239 -5.08 6.70 -27.60
CA CYS A 239 -5.11 5.63 -26.60
C CYS A 239 -6.54 5.44 -26.11
N SER A 240 -6.97 4.20 -25.98
CA SER A 240 -8.25 3.86 -25.38
C SER A 240 -8.07 2.76 -24.34
N ALA A 241 -8.80 2.86 -23.26
CA ALA A 241 -8.87 1.83 -22.25
C ALA A 241 -10.32 1.63 -21.80
N ALA A 242 -10.62 0.42 -21.38
CA ALA A 242 -11.93 0.09 -20.85
C ALA A 242 -11.78 -0.83 -19.63
N TRP A 243 -12.56 -0.55 -18.60
CA TRP A 243 -12.65 -1.37 -17.42
C TRP A 243 -14.07 -1.37 -16.88
N LYS A 244 -14.68 -2.56 -16.86
CA LYS A 244 -16.09 -2.68 -16.49
C LYS A 244 -16.97 -1.80 -17.38
N ASN A 245 -17.68 -0.86 -16.78
CA ASN A 245 -18.51 0.12 -17.46
C ASN A 245 -17.80 1.48 -17.66
N VAL A 246 -16.50 1.59 -17.38
CA VAL A 246 -15.71 2.81 -17.68
C VAL A 246 -15.03 2.64 -19.02
N GLU A 247 -15.30 3.56 -19.93
CA GLU A 247 -14.58 3.70 -21.20
C GLU A 247 -13.80 5.00 -21.17
N MET A 248 -12.58 4.99 -21.68
CA MET A 248 -11.70 6.15 -21.77
C MET A 248 -11.08 6.26 -23.14
N ARG A 249 -10.98 7.47 -23.62
CA ARG A 249 -10.19 7.85 -24.80
C ARG A 249 -9.28 9.03 -24.46
N TYR A 250 -8.04 8.92 -24.85
CA TYR A 250 -7.04 9.98 -24.78
C TYR A 250 -6.43 10.17 -26.16
N ASP A 251 -6.28 11.41 -26.59
CA ASP A 251 -5.68 11.79 -27.85
C ASP A 251 -4.70 12.97 -27.60
N ALA A 252 -3.49 12.84 -28.09
CA ALA A 252 -2.46 13.85 -27.99
C ALA A 252 -1.94 14.14 -29.41
N GLN A 253 -2.22 15.33 -29.91
CA GLN A 253 -1.73 15.79 -31.19
C GLN A 253 -0.63 16.82 -30.97
N VAL A 254 0.50 16.64 -31.62
CA VAL A 254 1.65 17.53 -31.52
C VAL A 254 2.03 18.04 -32.90
N ASP A 255 1.95 19.37 -33.08
CA ASP A 255 2.41 20.03 -34.27
C ASP A 255 3.79 20.66 -34.03
N GLY A 256 4.75 20.36 -34.90
CA GLY A 256 6.15 20.72 -34.75
C GLY A 256 7.09 19.52 -34.61
N ALA A 257 8.38 19.80 -34.65
CA ALA A 257 9.39 18.74 -34.47
C ALA A 257 9.66 18.54 -32.97
N PHE A 258 9.39 17.33 -32.49
CA PHE A 258 9.50 16.99 -31.09
C PHE A 258 10.11 15.60 -30.84
N CYS A 259 10.56 15.39 -29.60
CA CYS A 259 10.76 14.05 -29.03
C CYS A 259 9.93 13.92 -27.75
N CYS A 260 9.51 12.71 -27.42
CA CYS A 260 8.76 12.42 -26.20
C CYS A 260 9.59 11.50 -25.30
N ILE A 261 9.82 11.93 -24.05
CA ILE A 261 10.53 11.15 -23.02
C ILE A 261 9.68 11.20 -21.75
N ASP A 262 9.25 10.06 -21.27
CA ASP A 262 8.47 9.91 -20.04
C ASP A 262 7.21 10.82 -19.95
N GLY A 263 6.54 11.04 -21.09
CA GLY A 263 5.36 11.90 -21.17
C GLY A 263 5.67 13.40 -21.25
N TYR A 264 6.92 13.78 -21.40
CA TYR A 264 7.34 15.14 -21.69
C TYR A 264 7.65 15.31 -23.17
N PHE A 265 7.13 16.37 -23.79
CA PHE A 265 7.43 16.73 -25.15
C PHE A 265 8.53 17.80 -25.17
N PHE A 266 9.54 17.56 -25.96
CA PHE A 266 10.66 18.47 -26.14
C PHE A 266 10.72 18.90 -27.60
N SER A 267 10.80 20.20 -27.87
CA SER A 267 11.13 20.68 -29.24
C SER A 267 12.53 20.18 -29.63
N THR A 268 12.64 19.61 -30.81
CA THR A 268 13.92 19.14 -31.37
C THR A 268 14.52 20.13 -32.36
N GLN A 269 13.84 21.23 -32.62
CA GLN A 269 14.27 22.30 -33.54
C GLN A 269 14.02 23.66 -32.89
N ASP A 270 14.67 24.71 -33.45
CA ASP A 270 14.42 26.08 -33.04
C ASP A 270 13.03 26.53 -33.52
N GLY A 271 12.01 26.28 -32.74
CA GLY A 271 10.64 26.66 -33.02
C GLY A 271 9.64 26.16 -31.99
N PRO A 272 8.49 26.80 -31.87
CA PRO A 272 7.46 26.38 -30.95
C PRO A 272 6.84 25.05 -31.36
N ILE A 273 6.42 24.28 -30.38
CA ILE A 273 5.56 23.11 -30.55
C ILE A 273 4.17 23.43 -30.02
N THR A 274 3.14 23.05 -30.76
CA THR A 274 1.76 23.15 -30.31
C THR A 274 1.27 21.76 -29.91
N VAL A 275 0.80 21.62 -28.69
CA VAL A 275 0.28 20.36 -28.18
C VAL A 275 -1.21 20.54 -27.89
N THR A 276 -2.01 19.67 -28.47
CA THR A 276 -3.45 19.59 -28.21
C THR A 276 -3.75 18.23 -27.60
N LEU A 277 -4.29 18.24 -26.38
CA LEU A 277 -4.65 17.05 -25.62
C LEU A 277 -6.16 17.01 -25.43
N THR A 278 -6.75 15.86 -25.63
CA THR A 278 -8.15 15.60 -25.27
C THR A 278 -8.23 14.31 -24.46
N PHE A 279 -9.03 14.36 -23.43
CA PHE A 279 -9.33 13.21 -22.58
C PHE A 279 -10.82 13.15 -22.32
N ASP A 280 -11.39 11.99 -22.57
CA ASP A 280 -12.78 11.65 -22.29
C ASP A 280 -12.84 10.34 -21.53
N ALA A 281 -13.49 10.33 -20.39
CA ALA A 281 -13.82 9.10 -19.67
C ALA A 281 -15.30 9.13 -19.30
N ARG A 282 -16.00 8.03 -19.56
CA ARG A 282 -17.43 7.93 -19.31
C ARG A 282 -17.80 6.58 -18.73
N LEU A 283 -18.90 6.59 -17.99
CA LEU A 283 -19.58 5.38 -17.55
C LEU A 283 -20.56 4.95 -18.67
N ALA A 284 -20.34 3.75 -19.21
CA ALA A 284 -21.32 3.11 -20.10
C ALA A 284 -22.56 2.71 -19.30
N GLU A 285 -23.73 2.84 -19.91
CA GLU A 285 -25.03 2.45 -19.33
C GLU A 285 -25.12 0.94 -19.03
#